data_92fee77adde0a1878e305ba718f07483
#
_entry.id   92fee77adde0a1878e305ba718f07483
#
_cell.length_a   1.000
_cell.length_b   1.000
_cell.length_c   1.000
_cell.angle_alpha   90.00
_cell.angle_beta   90.00
_cell.angle_gamma   90.00
#
_symmetry.space_group_name_H-M   'P 1'
#
loop_
_entity.id
_entity.type
_entity.pdbx_description
1 polymer ?
#
loop_
_entity_poly.entity_id
_entity_poly.type
_entity_poly.pdbx_seq_one_letter_code
_entity_poly.pdbx_strand_id
1 'polypeptide(L)'
;MDFKQLWSLFWLSARHPRFVIPTIRGTRKTVAICNKHYGKKQHLNGPENAFRHALWNMLIVHLSVQRGLPLQRSLAWAKRFTDWHEDFSPNAPLERAMDLHNNRVGRDLITSLCGQDEEQLVTQLLEMVPLSRKRTTLKEIKRCDTVLVHLG
;
A
#
# COMPACT_ATOMS: atom_id res chain seq x y z
N MET A 1 2.17 -17.60 8.98
CA MET A 1 3.50 -17.32 8.37
C MET A 1 4.31 -18.59 8.49
N ASP A 2 4.86 -19.07 7.40
CA ASP A 2 5.78 -20.21 7.41
C ASP A 2 7.23 -19.77 7.72
N PHE A 3 8.13 -20.74 7.92
CA PHE A 3 9.53 -20.47 8.27
C PHE A 3 10.25 -19.65 7.19
N LYS A 4 9.95 -19.88 5.91
CA LYS A 4 10.55 -19.11 4.80
C LYS A 4 10.14 -17.64 4.82
N GLN A 5 8.88 -17.36 5.10
CA GLN A 5 8.37 -15.98 5.24
C GLN A 5 9.06 -15.27 6.40
N LEU A 6 9.13 -15.91 7.57
CA LEU A 6 9.80 -15.34 8.76
C LEU A 6 11.26 -15.05 8.49
N TRP A 7 11.98 -15.99 7.87
CA TRP A 7 13.40 -15.86 7.54
C TRP A 7 13.63 -14.74 6.52
N SER A 8 12.80 -14.68 5.48
CA SER A 8 12.85 -13.62 4.47
C SER A 8 12.58 -12.24 5.08
N LEU A 9 11.56 -12.12 5.95
CA LEU A 9 11.24 -10.89 6.66
C LEU A 9 12.37 -10.45 7.59
N PHE A 10 12.99 -11.39 8.30
CA PHE A 10 14.13 -11.09 9.16
C PHE A 10 15.28 -10.48 8.37
N TRP A 11 15.69 -11.10 7.26
CA TRP A 11 16.78 -10.59 6.42
C TRP A 11 16.45 -9.26 5.75
N LEU A 12 15.22 -9.09 5.29
CA LEU A 12 14.73 -7.84 4.74
C LEU A 12 14.84 -6.71 5.78
N SER A 13 14.38 -6.98 7.00
CA SER A 13 14.39 -6.03 8.13
C SER A 13 15.81 -5.73 8.63
N ALA A 14 16.66 -6.76 8.75
CA ALA A 14 18.04 -6.62 9.22
C ALA A 14 18.90 -5.76 8.29
N ARG A 15 18.65 -5.82 6.98
CA ARG A 15 19.34 -4.98 5.99
C ARG A 15 18.83 -3.54 5.94
N HIS A 16 17.64 -3.27 6.49
CA HIS A 16 17.00 -1.96 6.45
C HIS A 16 16.41 -1.53 7.81
N PRO A 17 17.17 -1.56 8.92
CA PRO A 17 16.62 -1.43 10.28
C PRO A 17 15.91 -0.10 10.53
N ARG A 18 16.34 0.98 9.85
CA ARG A 18 15.74 2.32 10.02
C ARG A 18 14.31 2.40 9.49
N PHE A 19 13.90 1.52 8.57
CA PHE A 19 12.56 1.45 8.01
C PHE A 19 11.58 0.58 8.79
N VAL A 20 12.06 -0.27 9.70
CA VAL A 20 11.23 -1.23 10.44
C VAL A 20 10.15 -0.51 11.26
N ILE A 21 10.53 0.49 12.05
CA ILE A 21 9.59 1.23 12.90
C ILE A 21 8.54 1.99 12.06
N PRO A 22 8.90 2.77 11.01
CA PRO A 22 7.91 3.39 10.11
C PRO A 22 6.96 2.36 9.50
N THR A 23 7.47 1.20 9.08
CA THR A 23 6.65 0.13 8.49
C THR A 23 5.62 -0.42 9.48
N ILE A 24 6.04 -0.77 10.70
CA ILE A 24 5.13 -1.25 11.75
C ILE A 24 4.05 -0.20 12.07
N ARG A 25 4.47 1.06 12.25
CA ARG A 25 3.53 2.16 12.54
C ARG A 25 2.57 2.39 11.37
N GLY A 26 3.07 2.43 10.14
CA GLY A 26 2.27 2.60 8.92
C GLY A 26 1.24 1.48 8.77
N THR A 27 1.65 0.24 8.99
CA THR A 27 0.75 -0.92 8.94
C THR A 27 -0.37 -0.81 9.99
N ARG A 28 -0.03 -0.50 11.25
CA ARG A 28 -1.03 -0.35 12.33
C ARG A 28 -2.00 0.79 12.06
N LYS A 29 -1.52 1.93 11.59
CA LYS A 29 -2.36 3.08 11.23
C LYS A 29 -3.27 2.75 10.05
N THR A 30 -2.76 2.11 9.01
CA THR A 30 -3.57 1.65 7.87
C THR A 30 -4.73 0.78 8.34
N VAL A 31 -4.45 -0.24 9.16
CA VAL A 31 -5.50 -1.12 9.70
C VAL A 31 -6.53 -0.32 10.51
N ALA A 32 -6.08 0.59 11.38
CA ALA A 32 -6.97 1.39 12.21
C ALA A 32 -7.88 2.31 11.37
N ILE A 33 -7.32 3.00 10.38
CA ILE A 33 -8.06 3.90 9.47
C ILE A 33 -9.05 3.10 8.62
N CYS A 34 -8.62 1.98 8.03
CA CYS A 34 -9.49 1.13 7.22
C CYS A 34 -10.63 0.52 8.05
N ASN A 35 -10.36 0.09 9.29
CA ASN A 35 -11.41 -0.40 10.19
C ASN A 35 -12.44 0.68 10.52
N LYS A 36 -11.98 1.92 10.76
CA LYS A 36 -12.86 3.05 11.05
C LYS A 36 -13.79 3.38 9.87
N HIS A 37 -13.29 3.35 8.63
CA HIS A 37 -14.06 3.75 7.46
C HIS A 37 -14.85 2.61 6.82
N TYR A 38 -14.33 1.39 6.82
CA TYR A 38 -14.84 0.30 5.99
C TYR A 38 -15.08 -1.02 6.75
N GLY A 39 -14.60 -1.14 7.98
CA GLY A 39 -14.73 -2.39 8.74
C GLY A 39 -14.20 -3.60 7.97
N LYS A 40 -14.98 -4.66 7.90
CA LYS A 40 -14.59 -5.91 7.22
C LYS A 40 -14.54 -5.80 5.68
N LYS A 41 -15.18 -4.82 5.07
CA LYS A 41 -15.21 -4.65 3.60
C LYS A 41 -13.82 -4.48 2.99
N GLN A 42 -12.88 -3.92 3.75
CA GLN A 42 -11.48 -3.77 3.31
C GLN A 42 -10.76 -5.08 2.98
N HIS A 43 -11.30 -6.23 3.39
CA HIS A 43 -10.73 -7.55 3.13
C HIS A 43 -11.31 -8.23 1.88
N LEU A 44 -12.26 -7.60 1.21
CA LEU A 44 -12.81 -8.03 -0.06
C LEU A 44 -12.02 -7.40 -1.21
N ASN A 45 -12.36 -7.72 -2.46
CA ASN A 45 -11.67 -7.19 -3.64
C ASN A 45 -12.36 -5.92 -4.19
N GLY A 46 -12.99 -5.14 -3.33
CA GLY A 46 -13.70 -3.91 -3.65
C GLY A 46 -12.82 -2.65 -3.58
N PRO A 47 -13.44 -1.46 -3.78
CA PRO A 47 -12.76 -0.17 -3.67
C PRO A 47 -12.07 0.07 -2.32
N GLU A 48 -12.61 -0.51 -1.25
CA GLU A 48 -12.08 -0.41 0.10
C GLU A 48 -10.74 -1.14 0.26
N ASN A 49 -10.56 -2.24 -0.45
CA ASN A 49 -9.28 -2.94 -0.54
C ASN A 49 -8.25 -2.10 -1.32
N ALA A 50 -8.68 -1.51 -2.45
CA ALA A 50 -7.83 -0.61 -3.22
C ALA A 50 -7.32 0.57 -2.37
N PHE A 51 -8.20 1.19 -1.60
CA PHE A 51 -7.85 2.21 -0.62
C PHE A 51 -6.81 1.69 0.39
N ARG A 52 -7.01 0.51 0.96
CA ARG A 52 -6.10 -0.08 1.95
C ARG A 52 -4.67 -0.23 1.41
N HIS A 53 -4.51 -0.78 0.21
CA HIS A 53 -3.21 -1.00 -0.41
C HIS A 53 -2.49 0.32 -0.73
N ALA A 54 -3.21 1.31 -1.26
CA ALA A 54 -2.65 2.63 -1.52
C ALA A 54 -2.26 3.35 -0.22
N LEU A 55 -3.14 3.38 0.78
CA LEU A 55 -2.90 3.99 2.08
C LEU A 55 -1.69 3.38 2.78
N TRP A 56 -1.56 2.07 2.74
CA TRP A 56 -0.44 1.36 3.36
C TRP A 56 0.91 1.83 2.83
N ASN A 57 1.05 1.92 1.52
CA ASN A 57 2.25 2.45 0.88
C ASN A 57 2.49 3.92 1.24
N MET A 58 1.45 4.76 1.18
CA MET A 58 1.53 6.19 1.54
C MET A 58 2.04 6.36 2.97
N LEU A 59 1.47 5.65 3.94
CA LEU A 59 1.83 5.82 5.35
C LEU A 59 3.23 5.27 5.67
N ILE A 60 3.67 4.18 5.03
CA ILE A 60 5.06 3.71 5.17
C ILE A 60 6.03 4.79 4.69
N VAL A 61 5.78 5.39 3.53
CA VAL A 61 6.65 6.44 2.96
C VAL A 61 6.60 7.70 3.84
N HIS A 62 5.40 8.18 4.16
CA HIS A 62 5.20 9.38 4.97
C HIS A 62 5.94 9.30 6.31
N LEU A 63 5.73 8.23 7.07
CA LEU A 63 6.36 8.02 8.37
C LEU A 63 7.88 7.80 8.27
N SER A 64 8.37 7.26 7.15
CA SER A 64 9.80 7.16 6.90
C SER A 64 10.43 8.53 6.67
N VAL A 65 9.80 9.38 5.85
CA VAL A 65 10.24 10.75 5.59
C VAL A 65 10.18 11.60 6.86
N GLN A 66 9.12 11.49 7.66
CA GLN A 66 9.03 12.17 8.96
C GLN A 66 10.18 11.81 9.92
N ARG A 67 10.79 10.64 9.77
CA ARG A 67 11.98 10.23 10.54
C ARG A 67 13.31 10.66 9.88
N GLY A 68 13.25 11.54 8.89
CA GLY A 68 14.43 12.04 8.19
C GLY A 68 15.03 11.08 7.16
N LEU A 69 14.28 10.06 6.72
CA LEU A 69 14.74 9.19 5.65
C LEU A 69 14.44 9.84 4.28
N PRO A 70 15.37 9.75 3.30
CA PRO A 70 15.15 10.33 1.98
C PRO A 70 13.91 9.75 1.27
N LEU A 71 13.12 10.61 0.62
CA LEU A 71 11.88 10.21 -0.08
C LEU A 71 12.11 9.04 -1.05
N GLN A 72 13.12 9.12 -1.91
CA GLN A 72 13.40 8.07 -2.90
C GLN A 72 13.72 6.72 -2.26
N ARG A 73 14.46 6.73 -1.14
CA ARG A 73 14.74 5.50 -0.39
C ARG A 73 13.50 4.96 0.31
N SER A 74 12.63 5.85 0.78
CA SER A 74 11.35 5.48 1.42
C SER A 74 10.38 4.87 0.42
N LEU A 75 10.29 5.41 -0.80
CA LEU A 75 9.52 4.85 -1.91
C LEU A 75 10.03 3.47 -2.32
N ALA A 76 11.35 3.33 -2.51
CA ALA A 76 11.97 2.06 -2.84
C ALA A 76 11.75 0.99 -1.76
N TRP A 77 11.82 1.40 -0.48
CA TRP A 77 11.53 0.51 0.64
C TRP A 77 10.06 0.08 0.67
N ALA A 78 9.11 1.02 0.58
CA ALA A 78 7.69 0.71 0.57
C ALA A 78 7.36 -0.28 -0.55
N LYS A 79 7.89 -0.05 -1.76
CA LYS A 79 7.73 -0.98 -2.88
C LYS A 79 8.27 -2.37 -2.52
N ARG A 80 9.53 -2.47 -2.05
CA ARG A 80 10.16 -3.76 -1.73
C ARG A 80 9.40 -4.53 -0.66
N PHE A 81 8.93 -3.83 0.37
CA PHE A 81 8.23 -4.45 1.49
C PHE A 81 6.82 -4.93 1.10
N THR A 82 6.08 -4.13 0.34
CA THR A 82 4.73 -4.50 -0.10
C THR A 82 4.77 -5.54 -1.22
N ASP A 83 5.72 -5.49 -2.15
CA ASP A 83 5.93 -6.56 -3.13
C ASP A 83 6.26 -7.89 -2.44
N TRP A 84 7.14 -7.86 -1.42
CA TRP A 84 7.41 -9.03 -0.58
C TRP A 84 6.14 -9.59 0.05
N HIS A 85 5.26 -8.74 0.56
CA HIS A 85 3.97 -9.17 1.12
C HIS A 85 3.10 -9.87 0.07
N GLU A 86 3.00 -9.30 -1.14
CA GLU A 86 2.21 -9.89 -2.23
C GLU A 86 2.81 -11.22 -2.75
N ASP A 87 4.13 -11.37 -2.70
CA ASP A 87 4.80 -12.62 -3.11
C ASP A 87 4.49 -13.79 -2.16
N PHE A 88 4.17 -13.51 -0.91
CA PHE A 88 3.80 -14.51 0.09
C PHE A 88 2.27 -14.58 0.36
N SER A 89 1.48 -13.75 -0.29
CA SER A 89 0.02 -13.79 -0.18
C SER A 89 -0.55 -14.86 -1.11
N PRO A 90 -1.54 -15.67 -0.66
CA PRO A 90 -2.14 -16.71 -1.47
C PRO A 90 -3.19 -16.16 -2.46
N ASN A 91 -2.91 -15.02 -3.08
CA ASN A 91 -3.82 -14.32 -3.98
C ASN A 91 -3.79 -14.92 -5.38
N ALA A 92 -4.96 -14.94 -6.05
CA ALA A 92 -5.02 -15.25 -7.47
C ALA A 92 -4.22 -14.21 -8.30
N PRO A 93 -3.73 -14.57 -9.49
CA PRO A 93 -2.89 -13.65 -10.31
C PRO A 93 -3.54 -12.29 -10.58
N LEU A 94 -4.86 -12.25 -10.73
CA LEU A 94 -5.60 -11.00 -10.96
C LEU A 94 -5.69 -10.14 -9.69
N GLU A 95 -5.93 -10.76 -8.53
CA GLU A 95 -5.94 -10.09 -7.22
C GLU A 95 -4.56 -9.50 -6.91
N ARG A 96 -3.50 -10.30 -7.10
CA ARG A 96 -2.12 -9.83 -6.93
C ARG A 96 -1.79 -8.64 -7.84
N ALA A 97 -2.25 -8.67 -9.09
CA ALA A 97 -2.03 -7.56 -10.02
C ALA A 97 -2.78 -6.29 -9.60
N MET A 98 -4.00 -6.42 -9.06
CA MET A 98 -4.78 -5.33 -8.48
C MET A 98 -4.06 -4.72 -7.27
N ASP A 99 -3.58 -5.54 -6.35
CA ASP A 99 -2.91 -5.11 -5.12
C ASP A 99 -1.60 -4.38 -5.44
N LEU A 100 -0.77 -4.93 -6.34
CA LEU A 100 0.46 -4.29 -6.82
C LEU A 100 0.18 -2.95 -7.53
N HIS A 101 -0.90 -2.86 -8.30
CA HIS A 101 -1.31 -1.61 -8.93
C HIS A 101 -1.69 -0.55 -7.89
N ASN A 102 -2.55 -0.89 -6.94
CA ASN A 102 -2.98 0.05 -5.89
C ASN A 102 -1.82 0.45 -4.95
N ASN A 103 -0.90 -0.49 -4.67
CA ASN A 103 0.35 -0.20 -3.98
C ASN A 103 1.17 0.88 -4.73
N ARG A 104 1.25 0.80 -6.06
CA ARG A 104 1.93 1.80 -6.90
C ARG A 104 1.21 3.14 -6.85
N VAL A 105 -0.12 3.15 -7.04
CA VAL A 105 -0.93 4.38 -6.96
C VAL A 105 -0.67 5.14 -5.66
N GLY A 106 -0.62 4.45 -4.52
CA GLY A 106 -0.30 5.06 -3.24
C GLY A 106 1.09 5.71 -3.20
N ARG A 107 2.12 5.06 -3.79
CA ARG A 107 3.47 5.64 -3.87
C ARG A 107 3.55 6.84 -4.82
N ASP A 108 2.84 6.79 -5.93
CA ASP A 108 2.80 7.89 -6.89
C ASP A 108 2.08 9.10 -6.28
N LEU A 109 0.97 8.86 -5.56
CA LEU A 109 0.21 9.91 -4.89
C LEU A 109 1.03 10.61 -3.79
N ILE A 110 1.70 9.87 -2.91
CA ILE A 110 2.53 10.49 -1.86
C ILE A 110 3.69 11.30 -2.44
N THR A 111 4.19 10.96 -3.62
CA THR A 111 5.22 11.73 -4.29
C THR A 111 4.71 13.10 -4.72
N SER A 112 3.48 13.18 -5.22
CA SER A 112 2.83 14.44 -5.62
C SER A 112 2.34 15.28 -4.43
N LEU A 113 2.06 14.64 -3.29
CA LEU A 113 1.53 15.26 -2.07
C LEU A 113 2.62 15.46 -0.99
N CYS A 114 3.88 15.49 -1.39
CA CYS A 114 5.00 15.63 -0.45
C CYS A 114 4.86 16.92 0.39
N GLY A 115 4.95 16.76 1.72
CA GLY A 115 4.80 17.88 2.67
C GLY A 115 3.41 18.03 3.28
N GLN A 116 2.41 17.31 2.80
CA GLN A 116 1.09 17.27 3.44
C GLN A 116 1.14 16.42 4.73
N ASP A 117 0.25 16.74 5.66
CA ASP A 117 0.06 15.96 6.86
C ASP A 117 -0.75 14.66 6.60
N GLU A 118 -0.80 13.80 7.61
CA GLU A 118 -1.45 12.49 7.49
C GLU A 118 -2.95 12.60 7.19
N GLU A 119 -3.64 13.58 7.79
CA GLU A 119 -5.08 13.77 7.61
C GLU A 119 -5.40 14.20 6.17
N GLN A 120 -4.61 15.12 5.63
CA GLN A 120 -4.71 15.56 4.24
C GLN A 120 -4.47 14.40 3.27
N LEU A 121 -3.44 13.58 3.52
CA LEU A 121 -3.14 12.39 2.70
C LEU A 121 -4.31 11.39 2.69
N VAL A 122 -4.88 11.12 3.85
CA VAL A 122 -6.03 10.21 3.98
C VAL A 122 -7.26 10.77 3.26
N THR A 123 -7.54 12.07 3.41
CA THR A 123 -8.66 12.74 2.75
C THR A 123 -8.54 12.68 1.24
N GLN A 124 -7.38 13.00 0.67
CA GLN A 124 -7.13 12.93 -0.77
C GLN A 124 -7.34 11.50 -1.31
N LEU A 125 -6.88 10.49 -0.57
CA LEU A 125 -7.08 9.11 -0.99
C LEU A 125 -8.55 8.67 -0.87
N LEU A 126 -9.29 9.13 0.14
CA LEU A 126 -10.73 8.88 0.28
C LEU A 126 -11.53 9.43 -0.91
N GLU A 127 -11.15 10.60 -1.42
CA GLU A 127 -11.78 11.21 -2.61
C GLU A 127 -11.56 10.39 -3.88
N MET A 128 -10.50 9.58 -3.95
CA MET A 128 -10.23 8.69 -5.08
C MET A 128 -11.06 7.40 -5.07
N VAL A 129 -11.58 6.99 -3.91
CA VAL A 129 -12.32 5.71 -3.77
C VAL A 129 -13.56 5.66 -4.66
N PRO A 130 -14.46 6.67 -4.69
CA PRO A 130 -15.62 6.66 -5.58
C PRO A 130 -15.26 6.74 -7.07
N LEU A 131 -14.03 7.16 -7.40
CA LEU A 131 -13.52 7.23 -8.76
C LEU A 131 -12.79 5.94 -9.18
N SER A 132 -12.67 4.96 -8.29
CA SER A 132 -12.02 3.68 -8.57
C SER A 132 -12.73 2.92 -9.70
N ARG A 133 -11.98 2.12 -10.43
CA ARG A 133 -12.49 1.42 -11.62
C ARG A 133 -12.46 -0.09 -11.43
N LYS A 134 -13.60 -0.72 -11.70
CA LYS A 134 -13.68 -2.18 -11.79
C LYS A 134 -12.87 -2.68 -12.99
N ARG A 135 -12.06 -3.71 -12.78
CA ARG A 135 -11.26 -4.39 -13.81
C ARG A 135 -11.40 -5.90 -13.67
N THR A 136 -11.44 -6.57 -14.79
CA THR A 136 -11.66 -8.03 -14.85
C THR A 136 -10.52 -8.77 -15.53
N THR A 137 -9.55 -8.05 -16.10
CA THR A 137 -8.42 -8.64 -16.80
C THR A 137 -7.09 -7.97 -16.42
N LEU A 138 -5.99 -8.72 -16.50
CA LEU A 138 -4.62 -8.21 -16.31
C LEU A 138 -4.29 -7.07 -17.29
N LYS A 139 -4.80 -7.14 -18.51
CA LYS A 139 -4.56 -6.13 -19.55
C LYS A 139 -5.21 -4.78 -19.19
N GLU A 140 -6.41 -4.83 -18.64
CA GLU A 140 -7.12 -3.63 -18.16
C GLU A 140 -6.41 -2.97 -16.97
N ILE A 141 -5.93 -3.77 -16.00
CA ILE A 141 -5.18 -3.24 -14.86
C ILE A 141 -3.90 -2.55 -15.31
N LYS A 142 -3.13 -3.18 -16.23
CA LYS A 142 -1.88 -2.62 -16.76
C LYS A 142 -2.05 -1.30 -17.51
N ARG A 143 -3.25 -1.00 -18.01
CA ARG A 143 -3.57 0.25 -18.73
C ARG A 143 -4.05 1.38 -17.81
N CYS A 144 -4.24 1.10 -16.51
CA CYS A 144 -4.63 2.10 -15.54
C CYS A 144 -3.38 2.73 -14.91
N ASP A 145 -3.21 4.06 -15.03
CA ASP A 145 -2.01 4.72 -14.51
C ASP A 145 -2.19 5.24 -13.08
N THR A 146 -3.15 6.12 -12.84
CA THR A 146 -3.28 6.85 -11.55
C THR A 146 -4.58 6.57 -10.80
N VAL A 147 -5.44 5.68 -11.31
CA VAL A 147 -6.76 5.40 -10.73
C VAL A 147 -6.68 4.15 -9.87
N LEU A 148 -7.35 4.15 -8.72
CA LEU A 148 -7.55 2.94 -7.94
C LEU A 148 -8.35 1.91 -8.75
N VAL A 149 -8.00 0.63 -8.63
CA VAL A 149 -8.72 -0.46 -9.32
C VAL A 149 -9.22 -1.50 -8.34
N HIS A 150 -10.37 -2.12 -8.65
CA HIS A 150 -10.99 -3.17 -7.86
C HIS A 150 -11.58 -4.26 -8.75
N LEU A 151 -11.89 -5.43 -8.17
CA LEU A 151 -12.43 -6.59 -8.89
C LEU A 151 -13.90 -6.83 -8.57
N GLY A 152 -14.36 -6.44 -7.40
CA GLY A 152 -15.72 -6.63 -6.89
C GLY A 152 -16.64 -5.44 -7.02
#